data_9868ff3f99b7a22d5f3bb6033fabe5bf
#
_entry.id   9868ff3f99b7a22d5f3bb6033fabe5bf
#
_cell.length_a   1.000
_cell.length_b   1.000
_cell.length_c   1.000
_cell.angle_alpha   90.00
_cell.angle_beta   90.00
_cell.angle_gamma   90.00
#
_symmetry.space_group_name_H-M   'P 1'
#
loop_
_entity.id
_entity.type
_entity.pdbx_description
1 polymer ?
#
loop_
_entity_poly.entity_id
_entity_poly.type
_entity_poly.pdbx_seq_one_letter_code
_entity_poly.pdbx_strand_id
1 'polypeptide(L)'
;YVFLALTVGMALLISELMIGRFTGTSILAATRQLTTQTKNKYYILGWLSLLLSAVTLSYYSVISGWVLHYLIQFVVSFFKTDSAYYLKNISVNVLLQNGWLQFMLASVHLLVAVVIVVKGFGEGVEKRIASLLPLFGLLVVFLLMGSLSLDSNKEVLRFLFYPDFSIFATQYSSCQ
;
A
#
# COMPACT_ATOMS: atom_id res chain seq x y z
N TYR A 1 -12.14 -12.66 -0.38
CA TYR A 1 -11.04 -11.82 0.13
C TYR A 1 -11.16 -11.58 1.65
N VAL A 2 -12.27 -10.98 2.12
CA VAL A 2 -12.48 -10.62 3.56
C VAL A 2 -12.32 -11.84 4.47
N PHE A 3 -12.88 -12.99 4.11
CA PHE A 3 -12.75 -14.22 4.88
C PHE A 3 -11.28 -14.68 5.01
N LEU A 4 -10.51 -14.68 3.92
CA LEU A 4 -9.08 -15.02 3.94
C LEU A 4 -8.24 -14.00 4.71
N ALA A 5 -8.56 -12.72 4.58
CA ALA A 5 -7.88 -11.66 5.32
C ALA A 5 -8.09 -11.79 6.84
N LEU A 6 -9.32 -12.11 7.28
CA LEU A 6 -9.64 -12.26 8.71
C LEU A 6 -9.12 -13.58 9.31
N THR A 7 -9.08 -14.67 8.55
CA THR A 7 -8.60 -15.97 9.06
C THR A 7 -7.09 -16.10 8.94
N VAL A 8 -6.58 -16.14 7.72
CA VAL A 8 -5.16 -16.37 7.46
C VAL A 8 -4.34 -15.10 7.72
N GLY A 9 -4.83 -13.95 7.28
CA GLY A 9 -4.13 -12.66 7.43
C GLY A 9 -3.95 -12.27 8.89
N MET A 10 -4.99 -12.38 9.71
CA MET A 10 -4.90 -12.10 11.16
C MET A 10 -3.96 -13.06 11.87
N ALA A 11 -4.00 -14.35 11.55
CA ALA A 11 -3.12 -15.34 12.16
C ALA A 11 -1.64 -15.06 11.85
N LEU A 12 -1.32 -14.71 10.59
CA LEU A 12 0.03 -14.34 10.17
C LEU A 12 0.49 -13.06 10.86
N LEU A 13 -0.34 -12.02 10.90
CA LEU A 13 -0.03 -10.74 11.52
C LEU A 13 0.25 -10.90 13.01
N ILE A 14 -0.57 -11.68 13.74
CA ILE A 14 -0.35 -11.96 15.15
C ILE A 14 0.96 -12.72 15.35
N SER A 15 1.28 -13.70 14.50
CA SER A 15 2.53 -14.47 14.56
C SER A 15 3.75 -13.57 14.36
N GLU A 16 3.73 -12.67 13.39
CA GLU A 16 4.82 -11.69 13.16
C GLU A 16 5.00 -10.75 14.34
N LEU A 17 3.91 -10.22 14.89
CA LEU A 17 3.96 -9.35 16.07
C LEU A 17 4.51 -10.09 17.31
N MET A 18 4.13 -11.35 17.52
CA MET A 18 4.64 -12.16 18.61
C MET A 18 6.14 -12.39 18.48
N ILE A 19 6.63 -12.78 17.30
CA ILE A 19 8.05 -12.99 17.03
C ILE A 19 8.83 -11.70 17.26
N GLY A 20 8.36 -10.58 16.69
CA GLY A 20 9.00 -9.28 16.86
C GLY A 20 9.07 -8.84 18.31
N ARG A 21 7.98 -9.01 19.07
CA ARG A 21 7.93 -8.66 20.49
C ARG A 21 8.80 -9.58 21.37
N PHE A 22 8.83 -10.87 21.05
CA PHE A 22 9.62 -11.86 21.80
C PHE A 22 11.13 -11.66 21.62
N THR A 23 11.57 -11.38 20.38
CA THR A 23 13.00 -11.25 20.07
C THR A 23 13.53 -9.83 20.30
N GLY A 24 12.70 -8.81 20.16
CA GLY A 24 13.08 -7.39 20.28
C GLY A 24 14.17 -6.95 19.29
N THR A 25 14.39 -7.73 18.22
CA THR A 25 15.49 -7.52 17.27
C THR A 25 15.00 -7.50 15.83
N SER A 26 15.91 -7.21 14.88
CA SER A 26 15.58 -7.25 13.45
C SER A 26 15.22 -8.66 13.00
N ILE A 27 14.44 -8.79 11.92
CA ILE A 27 14.00 -10.09 11.39
C ILE A 27 15.16 -11.06 11.12
N LEU A 28 16.33 -10.57 10.68
CA LEU A 28 17.51 -11.38 10.45
C LEU A 28 18.13 -11.91 11.76
N ALA A 29 18.17 -11.06 12.79
CA ALA A 29 18.68 -11.45 14.10
C ALA A 29 17.68 -12.40 14.79
N ALA A 30 16.38 -12.11 14.70
CA ALA A 30 15.31 -12.95 15.24
C ALA A 30 15.36 -14.37 14.67
N THR A 31 15.43 -14.50 13.35
CA THR A 31 15.49 -15.83 12.69
C THR A 31 16.78 -16.57 13.03
N ARG A 32 17.92 -15.90 13.18
CA ARG A 32 19.16 -16.50 13.64
C ARG A 32 19.03 -17.01 15.09
N GLN A 33 18.50 -16.18 15.98
CA GLN A 33 18.34 -16.53 17.39
C GLN A 33 17.44 -17.74 17.59
N LEU A 34 16.31 -17.78 16.88
CA LEU A 34 15.38 -18.91 16.92
C LEU A 34 15.96 -20.20 16.29
N THR A 35 16.85 -20.06 15.31
CA THR A 35 17.43 -21.20 14.57
C THR A 35 18.61 -21.80 15.28
N THR A 36 19.32 -21.07 16.14
CA THR A 36 20.52 -21.55 16.86
C THR A 36 20.22 -22.80 17.72
N GLN A 37 18.99 -22.93 18.18
CA GLN A 37 18.55 -24.10 18.97
C GLN A 37 18.20 -25.34 18.11
N THR A 38 17.99 -25.22 16.81
CA THR A 38 17.36 -26.27 15.99
C THR A 38 18.23 -26.80 14.84
N LYS A 39 19.51 -26.48 14.71
CA LYS A 39 20.43 -26.92 13.62
C LYS A 39 19.87 -26.81 12.19
N ASN A 40 18.76 -26.13 11.98
CA ASN A 40 18.06 -25.99 10.71
C ASN A 40 18.40 -24.68 10.00
N LYS A 41 18.39 -24.69 8.66
CA LYS A 41 18.72 -23.53 7.82
C LYS A 41 17.57 -22.49 7.75
N TYR A 42 16.73 -22.37 8.76
CA TYR A 42 15.59 -21.43 8.78
C TYR A 42 16.00 -19.96 8.78
N TYR A 43 17.28 -19.62 8.98
CA TYR A 43 17.80 -18.26 8.80
C TYR A 43 17.56 -17.73 7.37
N ILE A 44 17.35 -18.62 6.39
CA ILE A 44 16.98 -18.27 5.01
C ILE A 44 15.64 -17.54 4.97
N LEU A 45 14.72 -17.89 5.88
CA LEU A 45 13.42 -17.20 5.97
C LEU A 45 13.57 -15.71 6.32
N GLY A 46 14.56 -15.35 7.13
CA GLY A 46 14.87 -13.95 7.43
C GLY A 46 15.33 -13.18 6.21
N TRP A 47 16.18 -13.79 5.38
CA TRP A 47 16.62 -13.19 4.12
C TRP A 47 15.47 -13.08 3.11
N LEU A 48 14.63 -14.09 3.02
CA LEU A 48 13.46 -14.09 2.15
C LEU A 48 12.46 -12.98 2.54
N SER A 49 12.21 -12.82 3.83
CA SER A 49 11.36 -11.75 4.37
C SER A 49 11.93 -10.37 4.07
N LEU A 50 13.25 -10.19 4.22
CA LEU A 50 13.91 -8.93 3.87
C LEU A 50 13.77 -8.62 2.37
N LEU A 51 14.00 -9.61 1.51
CA LEU A 51 13.88 -9.46 0.06
C LEU A 51 12.44 -9.13 -0.33
N LEU A 52 11.46 -9.83 0.24
CA LEU A 52 10.04 -9.56 0.01
C LEU A 52 9.68 -8.13 0.42
N SER A 53 10.15 -7.68 1.58
CA SER A 53 9.93 -6.31 2.05
C SER A 53 10.57 -5.27 1.12
N ALA A 54 11.77 -5.55 0.60
CA ALA A 54 12.44 -4.65 -0.35
C ALA A 54 11.69 -4.55 -1.68
N VAL A 55 11.23 -5.68 -2.23
CA VAL A 55 10.40 -5.70 -3.45
C VAL A 55 9.09 -4.95 -3.25
N THR A 56 8.43 -5.18 -2.12
CA THR A 56 7.19 -4.50 -1.76
C THR A 56 7.40 -3.00 -1.63
N LEU A 57 8.47 -2.56 -0.95
CA LEU A 57 8.82 -1.15 -0.82
C LEU A 57 9.09 -0.50 -2.19
N SER A 58 9.79 -1.19 -3.09
CA SER A 58 10.05 -0.69 -4.45
C SER A 58 8.76 -0.46 -5.22
N TYR A 59 7.84 -1.41 -5.17
CA TYR A 59 6.53 -1.30 -5.81
C TYR A 59 5.70 -0.15 -5.23
N TYR A 60 5.58 -0.08 -3.91
CA TYR A 60 4.83 0.99 -3.26
C TYR A 60 5.45 2.37 -3.46
N SER A 61 6.77 2.50 -3.58
CA SER A 61 7.41 3.79 -3.83
C SER A 61 7.05 4.36 -5.19
N VAL A 62 6.90 3.50 -6.22
CA VAL A 62 6.44 3.92 -7.55
C VAL A 62 4.99 4.41 -7.50
N ILE A 63 4.09 3.62 -6.89
CA ILE A 63 2.67 4.01 -6.75
C ILE A 63 2.54 5.32 -5.96
N SER A 64 3.28 5.46 -4.87
CA SER A 64 3.29 6.70 -4.08
C SER A 64 3.82 7.89 -4.87
N GLY A 65 4.82 7.67 -5.76
CA GLY A 65 5.27 8.67 -6.72
C GLY A 65 4.14 9.13 -7.66
N TRP A 66 3.32 8.22 -8.14
CA TRP A 66 2.15 8.57 -8.96
C TRP A 66 1.13 9.41 -8.17
N VAL A 67 0.83 9.02 -6.93
CA VAL A 67 -0.07 9.79 -6.05
C VAL A 67 0.48 11.20 -5.84
N LEU A 68 1.79 11.34 -5.61
CA LEU A 68 2.44 12.64 -5.46
C LEU A 68 2.31 13.48 -6.74
N HIS A 69 2.47 12.88 -7.93
CA HIS A 69 2.26 13.57 -9.20
C HIS A 69 0.86 14.14 -9.30
N TYR A 70 -0.17 13.32 -9.06
CA TYR A 70 -1.56 13.78 -9.11
C TYR A 70 -1.86 14.84 -8.06
N LEU A 71 -1.30 14.74 -6.88
CA LEU A 71 -1.43 15.76 -5.84
C LEU A 71 -0.87 17.11 -6.32
N ILE A 72 0.32 17.11 -6.91
CA ILE A 72 0.95 18.32 -7.46
C ILE A 72 0.06 18.91 -8.58
N GLN A 73 -0.42 18.08 -9.49
CA GLN A 73 -1.29 18.54 -10.58
C GLN A 73 -2.60 19.13 -10.05
N PHE A 74 -3.19 18.51 -9.03
CA PHE A 74 -4.39 19.02 -8.36
C PHE A 74 -4.15 20.40 -7.74
N VAL A 75 -3.07 20.56 -6.98
CA VAL A 75 -2.71 21.84 -6.35
C VAL A 75 -2.47 22.91 -7.40
N VAL A 76 -1.71 22.60 -8.46
CA VAL A 76 -1.44 23.54 -9.55
C VAL A 76 -2.73 23.97 -10.27
N SER A 77 -3.65 23.03 -10.52
CA SER A 77 -4.93 23.34 -11.17
C SER A 77 -5.82 24.22 -10.30
N PHE A 78 -5.80 24.02 -9.00
CA PHE A 78 -6.55 24.85 -8.05
C PHE A 78 -6.12 26.32 -8.11
N PHE A 79 -4.82 26.58 -8.23
CA PHE A 79 -4.30 27.95 -8.34
C PHE A 79 -4.47 28.56 -9.74
N LYS A 80 -4.53 27.74 -10.80
CA LYS A 80 -4.65 28.24 -12.18
C LYS A 80 -6.09 28.51 -12.63
N THR A 81 -7.09 28.06 -11.89
CA THR A 81 -8.54 28.19 -12.22
C THR A 81 -8.91 27.65 -13.62
N ASP A 82 -8.03 26.87 -14.25
CA ASP A 82 -8.24 26.35 -15.61
C ASP A 82 -8.50 24.83 -15.54
N SER A 83 -9.79 24.48 -15.62
CA SER A 83 -10.23 23.08 -15.62
C SER A 83 -9.72 22.28 -16.84
N ALA A 84 -9.48 22.94 -17.97
CA ALA A 84 -8.95 22.30 -19.17
C ALA A 84 -7.49 21.87 -18.98
N TYR A 85 -6.70 22.66 -18.26
CA TYR A 85 -5.32 22.29 -17.90
C TYR A 85 -5.27 21.03 -17.05
N TYR A 86 -6.16 20.90 -16.07
CA TYR A 86 -6.25 19.74 -15.19
C TYR A 86 -6.56 18.46 -15.96
N LEU A 87 -7.62 18.48 -16.78
CA LEU A 87 -8.05 17.33 -17.57
C LEU A 87 -6.99 16.85 -18.58
N LYS A 88 -6.23 17.77 -19.16
CA LYS A 88 -5.16 17.44 -20.12
C LYS A 88 -3.96 16.76 -19.47
N ASN A 89 -3.59 17.16 -18.25
CA ASN A 89 -2.38 16.69 -17.58
C ASN A 89 -2.61 15.53 -16.60
N ILE A 90 -3.86 15.17 -16.29
CA ILE A 90 -4.20 14.05 -15.41
C ILE A 90 -4.09 12.69 -16.12
N SER A 91 -3.79 12.68 -17.43
CA SER A 91 -3.68 11.44 -18.19
C SER A 91 -2.56 10.55 -17.66
N VAL A 92 -2.92 9.33 -17.27
CA VAL A 92 -1.97 8.29 -16.83
C VAL A 92 -0.91 8.00 -17.89
N ASN A 93 -1.26 8.14 -19.18
CA ASN A 93 -0.34 7.90 -20.30
C ASN A 93 0.88 8.82 -20.28
N VAL A 94 0.72 10.09 -19.89
CA VAL A 94 1.83 11.04 -19.76
C VAL A 94 2.82 10.58 -18.69
N LEU A 95 2.31 10.04 -17.60
CA LEU A 95 3.13 9.54 -16.50
C LEU A 95 3.84 8.24 -16.88
N LEU A 96 3.12 7.31 -17.54
CA LEU A 96 3.69 6.00 -17.94
C LEU A 96 4.77 6.13 -19.02
N GLN A 97 4.69 7.13 -19.91
CA GLN A 97 5.69 7.37 -20.95
C GLN A 97 6.97 8.00 -20.43
N ASN A 98 6.96 8.59 -19.24
CA ASN A 98 8.12 9.30 -18.69
C ASN A 98 8.71 8.58 -17.48
N GLY A 99 9.53 7.54 -17.73
CA GLY A 99 10.19 6.75 -16.67
C GLY A 99 11.10 7.58 -15.77
N TRP A 100 11.73 8.65 -16.31
CA TRP A 100 12.57 9.54 -15.51
C TRP A 100 11.77 10.33 -14.46
N LEU A 101 10.60 10.82 -14.86
CA LEU A 101 9.69 11.51 -13.93
C LEU A 101 9.24 10.58 -12.80
N GLN A 102 8.87 9.32 -13.14
CA GLN A 102 8.49 8.31 -12.15
C GLN A 102 9.63 8.04 -11.16
N PHE A 103 10.85 7.87 -11.67
CA PHE A 103 12.03 7.64 -10.83
C PHE A 103 12.29 8.81 -9.87
N MET A 104 12.19 10.05 -10.34
CA MET A 104 12.38 11.23 -9.51
C MET A 104 11.32 11.32 -8.39
N LEU A 105 10.06 11.11 -8.74
CA LEU A 105 8.95 11.13 -7.76
C LEU A 105 9.06 10.02 -6.72
N ALA A 106 9.41 8.80 -7.15
CA ALA A 106 9.67 7.68 -6.24
C ALA A 106 10.85 7.99 -5.31
N SER A 107 11.92 8.59 -5.83
CA SER A 107 13.09 8.98 -5.05
C SER A 107 12.75 10.03 -3.99
N VAL A 108 11.94 11.03 -4.33
CA VAL A 108 11.46 12.03 -3.36
C VAL A 108 10.67 11.36 -2.25
N HIS A 109 9.76 10.44 -2.59
CA HIS A 109 9.00 9.69 -1.59
C HIS A 109 9.91 8.88 -0.65
N LEU A 110 10.88 8.14 -1.21
CA LEU A 110 11.85 7.37 -0.43
C LEU A 110 12.69 8.27 0.49
N LEU A 111 13.14 9.45 0.01
CA LEU A 111 13.87 10.40 0.84
C LEU A 111 13.05 10.87 2.04
N VAL A 112 11.77 11.20 1.83
CA VAL A 112 10.87 11.59 2.92
C VAL A 112 10.71 10.44 3.92
N ALA A 113 10.53 9.21 3.45
CA ALA A 113 10.43 8.03 4.30
C ALA A 113 11.70 7.81 5.11
N VAL A 114 12.89 7.91 4.48
CA VAL A 114 14.20 7.79 5.17
C VAL A 114 14.36 8.85 6.25
N VAL A 115 14.03 10.12 5.97
CA VAL A 115 14.11 11.20 6.95
C VAL A 115 13.22 10.93 8.19
N ILE A 116 12.05 10.33 7.98
CA ILE A 116 11.16 9.97 9.08
C ILE A 116 11.74 8.82 9.90
N VAL A 117 12.24 7.78 9.22
CA VAL A 117 12.77 6.56 9.87
C VAL A 117 14.07 6.85 10.63
N VAL A 118 14.95 7.69 10.10
CA VAL A 118 16.23 8.06 10.76
C VAL A 118 16.01 8.72 12.14
N LYS A 119 14.86 9.39 12.34
CA LYS A 119 14.49 9.95 13.66
C LYS A 119 14.13 8.90 14.72
N GLY A 120 14.15 7.63 14.36
CA GLY A 120 13.80 6.52 15.23
C GLY A 120 12.31 6.19 15.24
N PHE A 121 11.98 5.00 15.80
CA PHE A 121 10.62 4.48 15.76
C PHE A 121 9.64 5.32 16.59
N GLY A 122 9.97 5.65 17.84
CA GLY A 122 9.08 6.38 18.76
C GLY A 122 8.85 7.83 18.35
N GLU A 123 9.91 8.59 18.10
CA GLU A 123 9.80 10.01 17.74
C GLU A 123 9.54 10.25 16.24
N GLY A 124 10.02 9.35 15.39
CA GLY A 124 9.87 9.45 13.94
C GLY A 124 8.57 8.84 13.44
N VAL A 125 8.48 7.53 13.46
CA VAL A 125 7.40 6.78 12.80
C VAL A 125 6.10 6.82 13.61
N GLU A 126 6.14 6.42 14.88
CA GLU A 126 4.95 6.30 15.73
C GLU A 126 4.23 7.64 15.91
N LYS A 127 4.97 8.71 16.23
CA LYS A 127 4.41 10.05 16.40
C LYS A 127 3.75 10.56 15.13
N ARG A 128 4.35 10.29 13.95
CA ARG A 128 3.79 10.71 12.65
C ARG A 128 2.55 9.93 12.30
N ILE A 129 2.54 8.61 12.51
CA ILE A 129 1.38 7.77 12.27
C ILE A 129 0.24 8.19 13.21
N ALA A 130 0.49 8.35 14.50
CA ALA A 130 -0.53 8.77 15.47
C ALA A 130 -1.15 10.13 15.11
N SER A 131 -0.39 11.05 14.55
CA SER A 131 -0.91 12.35 14.10
C SER A 131 -1.69 12.26 12.79
N LEU A 132 -1.26 11.41 11.85
CA LEU A 132 -1.88 11.31 10.51
C LEU A 132 -3.09 10.37 10.48
N LEU A 133 -3.15 9.39 11.39
CA LEU A 133 -4.21 8.38 11.43
C LEU A 133 -5.63 8.98 11.56
N PRO A 134 -5.89 9.92 12.47
CA PRO A 134 -7.23 10.54 12.58
C PRO A 134 -7.57 11.36 11.34
N LEU A 135 -6.60 12.07 10.74
CA LEU A 135 -6.80 12.80 9.50
C LEU A 135 -7.15 11.85 8.35
N PHE A 136 -6.44 10.72 8.25
CA PHE A 136 -6.73 9.67 7.27
C PHE A 136 -8.14 9.08 7.47
N GLY A 137 -8.51 8.79 8.71
CA GLY A 137 -9.84 8.29 9.05
C GLY A 137 -10.95 9.25 8.62
N LEU A 138 -10.78 10.55 8.91
CA LEU A 138 -11.72 11.58 8.49
C LEU A 138 -11.83 11.67 6.96
N LEU A 139 -10.71 11.60 6.26
CA LEU A 139 -10.67 11.62 4.80
C LEU A 139 -11.40 10.41 4.20
N VAL A 140 -11.19 9.21 4.76
CA VAL A 140 -11.90 7.99 4.32
C VAL A 140 -13.40 8.12 4.52
N VAL A 141 -13.86 8.65 5.66
CA VAL A 141 -15.28 8.89 5.92
C VAL A 141 -15.86 9.90 4.93
N PHE A 142 -15.14 10.99 4.64
CA PHE A 142 -15.56 11.99 3.66
C PHE A 142 -15.68 11.40 2.24
N LEU A 143 -14.71 10.60 1.81
CA LEU A 143 -14.75 9.90 0.53
C LEU A 143 -15.90 8.88 0.47
N LEU A 144 -16.15 8.16 1.56
CA LEU A 144 -17.27 7.23 1.66
C LEU A 144 -18.61 7.95 1.49
N MET A 145 -18.80 9.06 2.19
CA MET A 145 -20.02 9.88 2.05
C MET A 145 -20.18 10.41 0.62
N GLY A 146 -19.12 10.90 0.02
CA GLY A 146 -19.12 11.34 -1.39
C GLY A 146 -19.46 10.21 -2.36
N SER A 147 -18.89 9.03 -2.16
CA SER A 147 -19.16 7.84 -2.98
C SER A 147 -20.62 7.36 -2.84
N LEU A 148 -21.18 7.39 -1.63
CA LEU A 148 -22.58 7.03 -1.39
C LEU A 148 -23.58 8.02 -2.00
N SER A 149 -23.17 9.24 -2.28
CA SER A 149 -24.01 10.27 -2.91
C SER A 149 -24.10 10.12 -4.44
N LEU A 150 -23.31 9.21 -5.05
CA LEU A 150 -23.34 8.96 -6.49
C LEU A 150 -24.48 7.99 -6.84
N ASP A 151 -25.17 8.23 -7.95
CA ASP A 151 -26.30 7.39 -8.40
C ASP A 151 -25.90 5.93 -8.71
N SER A 152 -24.62 5.69 -9.05
CA SER A 152 -24.05 4.36 -9.35
C SER A 152 -23.70 3.54 -8.10
N ASN A 153 -23.95 4.04 -6.89
CA ASN A 153 -23.56 3.36 -5.64
C ASN A 153 -24.17 1.96 -5.50
N LYS A 154 -25.39 1.75 -6.01
CA LYS A 154 -26.10 0.45 -5.95
C LYS A 154 -25.40 -0.65 -6.75
N GLU A 155 -24.85 -0.32 -7.92
CA GLU A 155 -24.11 -1.27 -8.76
C GLU A 155 -22.77 -1.65 -8.11
N VAL A 156 -22.06 -0.67 -7.56
CA VAL A 156 -20.79 -0.91 -6.86
C VAL A 156 -20.99 -1.75 -5.61
N LEU A 157 -22.01 -1.46 -4.80
CA LEU A 157 -22.34 -2.26 -3.61
C LEU A 157 -22.77 -3.67 -4.00
N ARG A 158 -23.55 -3.83 -5.07
CA ARG A 158 -23.90 -5.13 -5.58
C ARG A 158 -22.70 -5.95 -6.03
N PHE A 159 -21.77 -5.33 -6.74
CA PHE A 159 -20.52 -5.97 -7.16
C PHE A 159 -19.65 -6.40 -5.97
N LEU A 160 -19.58 -5.59 -4.90
CA LEU A 160 -18.76 -5.90 -3.72
C LEU A 160 -19.35 -6.99 -2.83
N PHE A 161 -20.68 -7.00 -2.66
CA PHE A 161 -21.34 -7.88 -1.70
C PHE A 161 -22.02 -9.10 -2.33
N TYR A 162 -22.32 -9.04 -3.63
CA TYR A 162 -22.88 -10.18 -4.37
C TYR A 162 -21.79 -10.82 -5.26
N PRO A 163 -21.26 -11.97 -4.86
CA PRO A 163 -20.28 -12.68 -5.68
C PRO A 163 -20.93 -13.16 -6.97
N ASP A 164 -20.44 -12.69 -8.10
CA ASP A 164 -20.88 -13.15 -9.41
C ASP A 164 -20.05 -14.37 -9.84
N PHE A 165 -20.62 -15.56 -9.71
CA PHE A 165 -20.01 -16.82 -10.12
C PHE A 165 -20.19 -17.12 -11.62
N SER A 166 -20.91 -16.30 -12.36
CA SER A 166 -21.16 -16.50 -13.80
C SER A 166 -19.88 -16.45 -14.64
N ILE A 167 -18.88 -15.70 -14.15
CA ILE A 167 -17.56 -15.58 -14.78
C ILE A 167 -16.87 -16.97 -14.90
N PHE A 168 -17.02 -17.83 -13.91
CA PHE A 168 -16.47 -19.18 -13.95
C PHE A 168 -17.20 -20.11 -14.92
N ALA A 169 -18.50 -19.90 -15.14
CA ALA A 169 -19.29 -20.68 -16.09
C ALA A 169 -18.99 -20.31 -17.54
N THR A 170 -18.74 -19.04 -17.84
CA THR A 170 -18.45 -18.55 -19.21
C THR A 170 -17.08 -18.96 -19.70
N GLN A 171 -16.10 -19.11 -18.81
CA GLN A 171 -14.74 -19.50 -19.17
C GLN A 171 -14.65 -21.00 -19.53
N TYR A 172 -15.57 -21.82 -19.03
CA TYR A 172 -15.63 -23.24 -19.36
C TYR A 172 -16.25 -23.50 -20.77
N SER A 173 -17.12 -22.62 -21.25
CA SER A 173 -17.77 -22.75 -22.55
C SER A 173 -16.95 -22.24 -23.73
N SER A 174 -15.86 -21.48 -23.47
CA SER A 174 -14.96 -21.01 -24.52
C SER A 174 -13.75 -21.94 -24.78
N CYS A 175 -13.65 -23.04 -24.04
CA CYS A 175 -12.60 -24.07 -24.22
C CYS A 175 -13.14 -25.36 -24.89
N GLN A 176 -14.36 -25.39 -25.38
CA GLN A 176 -14.90 -26.41 -26.29
C GLN A 176 -15.01 -25.85 -27.70
#